data_1662291a522460d4419d4f6ae100f95a
#
_entry.id   1662291a522460d4419d4f6ae100f95a
#
_cell.length_a   1.000
_cell.length_b   1.000
_cell.length_c   1.000
_cell.angle_alpha   90.00
_cell.angle_beta   90.00
_cell.angle_gamma   90.00
#
_symmetry.space_group_name_H-M   'P 1'
#
loop_
_entity.id
_entity.type
_entity.pdbx_description
1 polymer ?
#
loop_
_entity_poly.entity_id
_entity_poly.type
_entity_poly.pdbx_seq_one_letter_code
_entity_poly.pdbx_strand_id
1 'polypeptide(L)'
;MQIYNTLTRKKEELVPMTAGHMGIYACGPTVYNYIHIGNARPICAFDVLRRYLKYRGYTVTYVQNFTDVDDKIIKKANEEGTTAAEIAKRYIAEYKTDAHGLNVMDADVHPTVTNCMDLIIDIVKKLVDSDHAYAAANGDVYFRTSSFPEYGKLSGQPIEELQAGARIDINDGKEEPLDFAVWKAAKPGEPYWESPWGKGRPGWHIECSAMSCHYLGETFDLHCGGQDLIFPHHENEIAQSEAANGKPFAHYWMHNGYINIDNKKMSKSLGNFFTVREVAEQYGYEVIRYMMVQAHYRSPINYCKELLDACKASLERLYVCRDTLDRAIAAAKSGEISAEATETFAKRKEQFITAMDDDLNTADGMTAIFELVRDLNRMSADASTPKEQLEAGAKLFDELTGVMGLLYNRKQADTIPAEVTALVEQRQAARKAKDFAEADRLRDEIAALGYAVRETRQGTEITKIDA
;
A
#
# COMPACT_ATOMS: atom_id res chain seq x y z
N MET A 1 17.29 -3.01 -11.05
CA MET A 1 16.20 -2.04 -10.80
C MET A 1 16.82 -0.70 -10.44
N GLN A 2 16.32 0.39 -11.03
CA GLN A 2 16.67 1.76 -10.63
C GLN A 2 15.49 2.38 -9.88
N ILE A 3 15.78 3.27 -8.94
CA ILE A 3 14.77 4.08 -8.23
C ILE A 3 15.22 5.54 -8.17
N TYR A 4 14.25 6.44 -8.18
CA TYR A 4 14.55 7.85 -7.92
C TYR A 4 14.77 8.07 -6.44
N ASN A 5 16.01 8.42 -6.08
CA ASN A 5 16.38 8.74 -4.71
C ASN A 5 16.17 10.24 -4.45
N THR A 6 15.25 10.59 -3.57
CA THR A 6 14.97 12.00 -3.23
C THR A 6 16.19 12.72 -2.65
N LEU A 7 17.05 11.99 -1.91
CA LEU A 7 18.25 12.58 -1.31
C LEU A 7 19.23 13.09 -2.36
N THR A 8 19.48 12.30 -3.40
CA THR A 8 20.43 12.63 -4.48
C THR A 8 19.74 13.30 -5.68
N ARG A 9 18.39 13.23 -5.76
CA ARG A 9 17.57 13.73 -6.88
C ARG A 9 17.88 13.09 -8.22
N LYS A 10 18.32 11.84 -8.20
CA LYS A 10 18.67 11.07 -9.39
C LYS A 10 18.06 9.67 -9.33
N LYS A 11 17.89 9.05 -10.49
CA LYS A 11 17.65 7.61 -10.56
C LYS A 11 18.99 6.90 -10.29
N GLU A 12 18.96 5.95 -9.37
CA GLU A 12 20.13 5.19 -8.93
C GLU A 12 19.80 3.70 -8.93
N GLU A 13 20.80 2.88 -9.11
CA GLU A 13 20.63 1.44 -8.95
C GLU A 13 20.31 1.10 -7.51
N LEU A 14 19.24 0.34 -7.30
CA LEU A 14 18.82 -0.12 -5.97
C LEU A 14 19.69 -1.31 -5.58
N VAL A 15 20.70 -1.06 -4.77
CA VAL A 15 21.65 -2.07 -4.25
C VAL A 15 21.38 -2.26 -2.76
N PRO A 16 20.93 -3.45 -2.33
CA PRO A 16 20.67 -3.70 -0.91
C PRO A 16 21.96 -3.79 -0.10
N MET A 17 21.92 -3.36 1.15
CA MET A 17 23.03 -3.47 2.10
C MET A 17 23.39 -4.94 2.38
N THR A 18 22.40 -5.79 2.40
CA THR A 18 22.56 -7.25 2.54
C THR A 18 22.10 -7.93 1.28
N ALA A 19 22.97 -8.69 0.63
CA ALA A 19 22.66 -9.36 -0.63
C ALA A 19 21.35 -10.18 -0.55
N GLY A 20 20.42 -9.90 -1.46
CA GLY A 20 19.12 -10.59 -1.54
C GLY A 20 18.09 -10.18 -0.47
N HIS A 21 18.40 -9.20 0.40
CA HIS A 21 17.48 -8.71 1.42
C HIS A 21 17.33 -7.19 1.36
N MET A 22 16.12 -6.69 1.56
CA MET A 22 15.79 -5.27 1.55
C MET A 22 15.05 -4.88 2.83
N GLY A 23 15.62 -3.95 3.61
CA GLY A 23 14.99 -3.32 4.77
C GLY A 23 14.26 -2.04 4.36
N ILE A 24 12.96 -1.98 4.57
CA ILE A 24 12.11 -0.84 4.18
C ILE A 24 11.36 -0.31 5.40
N TYR A 25 11.48 0.99 5.67
CA TYR A 25 10.65 1.70 6.61
C TYR A 25 9.69 2.62 5.87
N ALA A 26 8.41 2.57 6.20
CA ALA A 26 7.41 3.51 5.71
C ALA A 26 6.71 4.19 6.88
N CYS A 27 6.69 5.52 6.89
CA CYS A 27 5.95 6.26 7.92
C CYS A 27 4.48 5.91 7.88
N GLY A 28 3.96 5.45 9.02
CA GLY A 28 2.58 5.09 9.19
C GLY A 28 1.69 6.27 9.59
N PRO A 29 0.38 6.07 9.66
CA PRO A 29 -0.56 7.14 9.99
C PRO A 29 -0.61 7.43 11.49
N THR A 30 -0.96 8.68 11.83
CA THR A 30 -1.51 9.02 13.14
C THR A 30 -2.94 8.50 13.22
N VAL A 31 -3.21 7.60 14.17
CA VAL A 31 -4.46 6.83 14.23
C VAL A 31 -5.55 7.52 15.05
N TYR A 32 -6.12 8.59 14.52
CA TYR A 32 -7.18 9.36 15.16
C TYR A 32 -8.49 9.42 14.36
N ASN A 33 -8.50 8.91 13.13
CA ASN A 33 -9.66 8.92 12.25
C ASN A 33 -9.50 7.85 11.15
N TYR A 34 -10.56 7.58 10.39
CA TYR A 34 -10.48 6.81 9.14
C TYR A 34 -9.45 7.41 8.20
N ILE A 35 -8.75 6.55 7.44
CA ILE A 35 -7.81 7.00 6.42
C ILE A 35 -8.56 7.65 5.25
N HIS A 36 -7.98 8.73 4.75
CA HIS A 36 -8.50 9.40 3.56
C HIS A 36 -7.81 8.90 2.29
N ILE A 37 -8.39 9.24 1.15
CA ILE A 37 -7.89 8.81 -0.17
C ILE A 37 -6.40 9.14 -0.36
N GLY A 38 -5.90 10.25 0.19
CA GLY A 38 -4.48 10.59 0.15
C GLY A 38 -3.59 9.58 0.90
N ASN A 39 -4.08 8.99 1.99
CA ASN A 39 -3.34 7.95 2.72
C ASN A 39 -3.29 6.61 1.95
N ALA A 40 -4.28 6.33 1.09
CA ALA A 40 -4.26 5.13 0.26
C ALA A 40 -3.10 5.15 -0.75
N ARG A 41 -2.61 6.33 -1.15
CA ARG A 41 -1.53 6.46 -2.13
C ARG A 41 -0.24 5.80 -1.67
N PRO A 42 0.39 6.19 -0.53
CA PRO A 42 1.62 5.56 -0.05
C PRO A 42 1.44 4.07 0.25
N ILE A 43 0.35 3.67 0.91
CA ILE A 43 0.17 2.27 1.29
C ILE A 43 0.02 1.34 0.08
N CYS A 44 -0.65 1.77 -0.99
CA CYS A 44 -0.73 1.00 -2.23
C CYS A 44 0.59 1.03 -3.02
N ALA A 45 1.25 2.19 -3.13
CA ALA A 45 2.49 2.32 -3.88
C ALA A 45 3.62 1.47 -3.27
N PHE A 46 3.79 1.51 -1.96
CA PHE A 46 4.84 0.76 -1.28
C PHE A 46 4.49 -0.71 -1.08
N ASP A 47 3.21 -1.09 -1.09
CA ASP A 47 2.79 -2.48 -1.22
C ASP A 47 3.18 -3.07 -2.59
N VAL A 48 3.00 -2.31 -3.68
CA VAL A 48 3.46 -2.75 -5.02
C VAL A 48 4.98 -2.85 -5.06
N LEU A 49 5.72 -1.91 -4.48
CA LEU A 49 7.17 -2.00 -4.35
C LEU A 49 7.59 -3.29 -3.65
N ARG A 50 6.97 -3.58 -2.50
CA ARG A 50 7.23 -4.79 -1.72
C ARG A 50 6.92 -6.07 -2.51
N ARG A 51 5.77 -6.11 -3.22
CA ARG A 51 5.39 -7.24 -4.08
C ARG A 51 6.39 -7.41 -5.22
N TYR A 52 6.79 -6.31 -5.86
CA TYR A 52 7.73 -6.36 -6.97
C TYR A 52 9.12 -6.82 -6.54
N LEU A 53 9.64 -6.33 -5.41
CA LEU A 53 10.92 -6.81 -4.87
C LEU A 53 10.88 -8.31 -4.57
N LYS A 54 9.79 -8.80 -3.95
CA LYS A 54 9.59 -10.24 -3.72
C LYS A 54 9.50 -11.01 -5.04
N TYR A 55 8.82 -10.48 -6.03
CA TYR A 55 8.75 -11.05 -7.38
C TYR A 55 10.13 -11.15 -8.03
N ARG A 56 11.02 -10.19 -7.80
CA ARG A 56 12.41 -10.18 -8.26
C ARG A 56 13.35 -11.05 -7.40
N GLY A 57 12.82 -11.77 -6.43
CA GLY A 57 13.56 -12.74 -5.61
C GLY A 57 14.20 -12.17 -4.35
N TYR A 58 13.91 -10.92 -3.96
CA TYR A 58 14.37 -10.37 -2.69
C TYR A 58 13.51 -10.85 -1.54
N THR A 59 14.13 -11.08 -0.39
CA THR A 59 13.45 -11.06 0.90
C THR A 59 13.28 -9.60 1.33
N VAL A 60 12.13 -9.26 1.91
CA VAL A 60 11.84 -7.88 2.33
C VAL A 60 11.40 -7.88 3.77
N THR A 61 12.05 -7.05 4.59
CA THR A 61 11.55 -6.68 5.93
C THR A 61 10.92 -5.30 5.81
N TYR A 62 9.59 -5.25 5.92
CA TYR A 62 8.82 -4.01 5.81
C TYR A 62 8.28 -3.61 7.18
N VAL A 63 8.70 -2.44 7.66
CA VAL A 63 8.29 -1.86 8.94
C VAL A 63 7.43 -0.64 8.68
N GLN A 64 6.25 -0.60 9.31
CA GLN A 64 5.36 0.55 9.27
C GLN A 64 4.79 0.79 10.65
N ASN A 65 5.06 1.97 11.23
CA ASN A 65 4.57 2.30 12.56
C ASN A 65 3.09 2.74 12.58
N PHE A 66 2.55 2.78 13.79
CA PHE A 66 1.36 3.56 14.11
C PHE A 66 1.73 4.61 15.15
N THR A 67 1.47 5.89 14.84
CA THR A 67 1.49 6.95 15.85
C THR A 67 0.20 6.88 16.64
N ASP A 68 0.27 6.27 17.83
CA ASP A 68 -0.86 5.99 18.72
C ASP A 68 -0.94 6.95 19.93
N VAL A 69 -0.05 7.94 19.98
CA VAL A 69 -0.09 9.08 20.89
C VAL A 69 0.30 10.37 20.17
N ASP A 70 -0.62 11.34 20.10
CA ASP A 70 -0.43 12.62 19.37
C ASP A 70 -1.49 13.62 19.83
N ASP A 71 -1.26 14.93 19.61
CA ASP A 71 -2.23 15.99 19.93
C ASP A 71 -3.61 15.75 19.31
N LYS A 72 -3.68 15.20 18.08
CA LYS A 72 -4.94 14.92 17.38
C LYS A 72 -5.72 13.78 18.05
N ILE A 73 -5.01 12.75 18.54
CA ILE A 73 -5.60 11.62 19.25
C ILE A 73 -6.15 12.08 20.59
N ILE A 74 -5.36 12.88 21.35
CA ILE A 74 -5.76 13.44 22.64
C ILE A 74 -6.99 14.33 22.47
N LYS A 75 -6.98 15.23 21.49
CA LYS A 75 -8.13 16.07 21.17
C LYS A 75 -9.38 15.25 20.86
N LYS A 76 -9.25 14.24 20.01
CA LYS A 76 -10.36 13.35 19.64
C LYS A 76 -10.91 12.58 20.83
N ALA A 77 -10.04 12.09 21.72
CA ALA A 77 -10.43 11.41 22.95
C ALA A 77 -11.23 12.33 23.87
N ASN A 78 -10.79 13.57 24.04
CA ASN A 78 -11.52 14.57 24.85
C ASN A 78 -12.88 14.91 24.24
N GLU A 79 -12.97 15.06 22.91
CA GLU A 79 -14.23 15.33 22.20
C GLU A 79 -15.25 14.18 22.36
N GLU A 80 -14.77 12.92 22.40
CA GLU A 80 -15.63 11.74 22.55
C GLU A 80 -15.81 11.27 24.00
N GLY A 81 -15.15 11.91 24.97
CA GLY A 81 -15.23 11.51 26.38
C GLY A 81 -14.61 10.13 26.66
N THR A 82 -13.55 9.76 25.94
CA THR A 82 -12.84 8.48 26.04
C THR A 82 -11.35 8.68 26.23
N THR A 83 -10.54 7.63 26.18
CA THR A 83 -9.09 7.69 26.33
C THR A 83 -8.38 7.71 24.99
N ALA A 84 -7.16 8.30 24.94
CA ALA A 84 -6.30 8.27 23.76
C ALA A 84 -6.01 6.83 23.30
N ALA A 85 -5.82 5.90 24.22
CA ALA A 85 -5.57 4.48 23.93
C ALA A 85 -6.77 3.82 23.25
N GLU A 86 -8.00 4.12 23.65
CA GLU A 86 -9.22 3.58 23.00
C GLU A 86 -9.40 4.15 21.58
N ILE A 87 -9.13 5.45 21.39
CA ILE A 87 -9.13 6.06 20.05
C ILE A 87 -8.10 5.38 19.15
N ALA A 88 -6.86 5.27 19.61
CA ALA A 88 -5.79 4.64 18.84
C ALA A 88 -6.12 3.18 18.49
N LYS A 89 -6.55 2.38 19.47
CA LYS A 89 -6.96 0.98 19.25
C LYS A 89 -8.06 0.86 18.21
N ARG A 90 -9.07 1.71 18.26
CA ARG A 90 -10.18 1.74 17.29
C ARG A 90 -9.65 2.01 15.88
N TYR A 91 -8.90 3.09 15.71
CA TYR A 91 -8.49 3.52 14.38
C TYR A 91 -7.32 2.70 13.80
N ILE A 92 -6.54 1.98 14.60
CA ILE A 92 -5.66 0.92 14.11
C ILE A 92 -6.48 -0.22 13.48
N ALA A 93 -7.57 -0.65 14.13
CA ALA A 93 -8.44 -1.68 13.57
C ALA A 93 -9.12 -1.22 12.28
N GLU A 94 -9.60 0.02 12.24
CA GLU A 94 -10.21 0.61 11.05
C GLU A 94 -9.20 0.79 9.90
N TYR A 95 -7.95 1.19 10.21
CA TYR A 95 -6.87 1.21 9.23
C TYR A 95 -6.63 -0.16 8.61
N LYS A 96 -6.53 -1.21 9.44
CA LYS A 96 -6.33 -2.58 8.94
C LYS A 96 -7.47 -3.04 8.06
N THR A 97 -8.72 -2.71 8.41
CA THR A 97 -9.89 -3.01 7.59
C THR A 97 -9.76 -2.38 6.20
N ASP A 98 -9.44 -1.10 6.13
CA ASP A 98 -9.32 -0.39 4.85
C ASP A 98 -8.08 -0.84 4.05
N ALA A 99 -6.94 -1.10 4.72
CA ALA A 99 -5.73 -1.61 4.09
C ALA A 99 -5.94 -3.02 3.49
N HIS A 100 -6.59 -3.92 4.24
CA HIS A 100 -6.94 -5.24 3.73
C HIS A 100 -7.96 -5.15 2.59
N GLY A 101 -8.95 -4.25 2.70
CA GLY A 101 -9.87 -3.96 1.60
C GLY A 101 -9.14 -3.56 0.32
N LEU A 102 -8.08 -2.77 0.43
CA LEU A 102 -7.18 -2.39 -0.67
C LEU A 102 -6.20 -3.50 -1.08
N ASN A 103 -6.30 -4.71 -0.52
CA ASN A 103 -5.35 -5.82 -0.72
C ASN A 103 -3.88 -5.46 -0.40
N VAL A 104 -3.68 -4.60 0.59
CA VAL A 104 -2.35 -4.28 1.10
C VAL A 104 -1.90 -5.39 2.06
N MET A 105 -0.70 -5.90 1.87
CA MET A 105 -0.11 -6.90 2.77
C MET A 105 0.22 -6.25 4.13
N ASP A 106 -0.04 -6.96 5.22
CA ASP A 106 0.42 -6.53 6.54
C ASP A 106 1.93 -6.27 6.54
N ALA A 107 2.37 -5.24 7.25
CA ALA A 107 3.80 -5.05 7.47
C ALA A 107 4.37 -6.24 8.28
N ASP A 108 5.66 -6.52 8.09
CA ASP A 108 6.32 -7.57 8.87
C ASP A 108 6.40 -7.16 10.35
N VAL A 109 6.48 -5.84 10.60
CA VAL A 109 6.40 -5.25 11.93
C VAL A 109 5.54 -3.97 11.88
N HIS A 110 4.56 -3.88 12.79
CA HIS A 110 3.77 -2.66 13.04
C HIS A 110 4.04 -2.16 14.46
N PRO A 111 5.15 -1.44 14.71
CA PRO A 111 5.41 -0.88 16.03
C PRO A 111 4.44 0.27 16.33
N THR A 112 4.08 0.42 17.61
CA THR A 112 3.37 1.60 18.10
C THR A 112 4.30 2.45 18.95
N VAL A 113 4.07 3.76 18.99
CA VAL A 113 4.88 4.70 19.77
C VAL A 113 4.85 4.33 21.24
N THR A 114 3.66 4.01 21.77
CA THR A 114 3.49 3.64 23.18
C THR A 114 4.26 2.39 23.59
N ASN A 115 4.45 1.43 22.67
CA ASN A 115 5.23 0.22 22.93
C ASN A 115 6.75 0.40 22.74
N CYS A 116 7.17 1.53 22.17
CA CYS A 116 8.58 1.83 21.88
C CYS A 116 9.12 3.00 22.72
N MET A 117 8.44 3.36 23.80
CA MET A 117 8.77 4.55 24.59
C MET A 117 10.20 4.56 25.13
N ASP A 118 10.68 3.42 25.65
CA ASP A 118 12.04 3.30 26.16
C ASP A 118 13.10 3.56 25.06
N LEU A 119 12.84 3.05 23.84
CA LEU A 119 13.71 3.29 22.69
C LEU A 119 13.76 4.77 22.30
N ILE A 120 12.61 5.44 22.39
CA ILE A 120 12.49 6.88 22.10
C ILE A 120 13.23 7.70 23.14
N ILE A 121 13.06 7.39 24.42
CA ILE A 121 13.77 8.07 25.52
C ILE A 121 15.28 7.87 25.38
N ASP A 122 15.73 6.69 25.01
CA ASP A 122 17.15 6.38 24.81
C ASP A 122 17.78 7.17 23.68
N ILE A 123 17.10 7.34 22.54
CA ILE A 123 17.64 8.17 21.44
C ILE A 123 17.63 9.66 21.80
N VAL A 124 16.59 10.15 22.46
CA VAL A 124 16.57 11.55 22.94
C VAL A 124 17.71 11.79 23.94
N LYS A 125 17.96 10.81 24.84
CA LYS A 125 19.08 10.91 25.79
C LYS A 125 20.42 10.98 25.06
N LYS A 126 20.67 10.15 24.04
CA LYS A 126 21.89 10.24 23.22
C LYS A 126 22.07 11.62 22.62
N LEU A 127 20.98 12.23 22.09
CA LEU A 127 21.02 13.56 21.49
C LEU A 127 21.35 14.64 22.52
N VAL A 128 20.81 14.55 23.73
CA VAL A 128 21.10 15.49 24.82
C VAL A 128 22.56 15.32 25.31
N ASP A 129 22.99 14.07 25.54
CA ASP A 129 24.35 13.75 26.02
C ASP A 129 25.43 14.18 25.00
N SER A 130 25.09 14.26 23.70
CA SER A 130 26.00 14.71 22.62
C SER A 130 25.82 16.18 22.22
N ASP A 131 25.05 16.98 22.96
CA ASP A 131 24.77 18.40 22.73
C ASP A 131 24.03 18.71 21.41
N HIS A 132 23.37 17.70 20.82
CA HIS A 132 22.47 17.86 19.67
C HIS A 132 21.02 18.21 20.08
N ALA A 133 20.69 18.06 21.35
CA ALA A 133 19.41 18.47 21.90
C ALA A 133 19.60 19.10 23.30
N TYR A 134 18.64 19.89 23.71
CA TYR A 134 18.66 20.59 25.01
C TYR A 134 17.30 20.58 25.70
N ALA A 135 17.31 20.50 27.02
CA ALA A 135 16.11 20.60 27.83
C ALA A 135 15.78 22.07 28.12
N ALA A 136 14.59 22.50 27.78
CA ALA A 136 14.09 23.84 28.07
C ALA A 136 13.48 23.93 29.46
N ALA A 137 13.33 25.15 29.99
CA ALA A 137 12.80 25.39 31.34
C ALA A 137 11.35 24.94 31.53
N ASN A 138 10.58 24.78 30.46
CA ASN A 138 9.20 24.27 30.45
C ASN A 138 9.10 22.73 30.50
N GLY A 139 10.25 22.03 30.46
CA GLY A 139 10.34 20.56 30.46
C GLY A 139 10.28 19.92 29.07
N ASP A 140 10.17 20.71 27.99
CA ASP A 140 10.34 20.23 26.64
C ASP A 140 11.83 19.96 26.34
N VAL A 141 12.09 19.04 25.41
CA VAL A 141 13.45 18.86 24.84
C VAL A 141 13.39 19.17 23.36
N TYR A 142 14.29 20.04 22.92
CA TYR A 142 14.38 20.46 21.53
C TYR A 142 15.68 19.97 20.89
N PHE A 143 15.59 19.53 19.64
CA PHE A 143 16.76 19.29 18.79
C PHE A 143 17.33 20.64 18.34
N ARG A 144 18.63 20.81 18.49
CA ARG A 144 19.36 22.01 18.07
C ARG A 144 19.77 21.87 16.59
N THR A 145 19.00 22.47 15.68
CA THR A 145 19.22 22.32 14.23
C THR A 145 20.57 22.85 13.78
N SER A 146 21.10 23.89 14.41
CA SER A 146 22.42 24.44 14.15
C SER A 146 23.56 23.47 14.50
N SER A 147 23.31 22.43 15.31
CA SER A 147 24.32 21.41 15.63
C SER A 147 24.47 20.33 14.53
N PHE A 148 23.60 20.34 13.52
CA PHE A 148 23.63 19.42 12.39
C PHE A 148 23.87 20.19 11.07
N PRO A 149 25.13 20.34 10.61
CA PRO A 149 25.47 21.19 9.46
C PRO A 149 24.80 20.79 8.14
N GLU A 150 24.40 19.53 8.00
CA GLU A 150 23.73 19.00 6.79
C GLU A 150 22.20 19.13 6.83
N TYR A 151 21.64 19.88 7.81
CA TYR A 151 20.19 20.08 7.88
C TYR A 151 19.67 20.74 6.60
N GLY A 152 18.62 20.18 6.02
CA GLY A 152 18.08 20.60 4.72
C GLY A 152 18.57 19.77 3.53
N LYS A 153 19.44 18.76 3.74
CA LYS A 153 20.01 17.97 2.63
C LYS A 153 18.97 17.17 1.84
N LEU A 154 17.89 16.69 2.49
CA LEU A 154 16.83 15.95 1.82
C LEU A 154 15.87 16.89 1.08
N SER A 155 15.39 17.95 1.75
CA SER A 155 14.48 18.93 1.15
C SER A 155 15.17 19.77 0.08
N GLY A 156 16.50 19.99 0.24
CA GLY A 156 17.32 20.83 -0.62
C GLY A 156 16.90 22.28 -0.61
N GLN A 157 16.24 22.72 0.44
CA GLN A 157 15.88 24.11 0.65
C GLN A 157 16.97 24.81 1.47
N PRO A 158 17.35 26.05 1.13
CA PRO A 158 18.24 26.84 1.94
C PRO A 158 17.67 27.05 3.35
N ILE A 159 18.52 27.02 4.37
CA ILE A 159 18.11 27.19 5.78
C ILE A 159 17.37 28.52 5.97
N GLU A 160 17.78 29.57 5.27
CA GLU A 160 17.16 30.91 5.34
C GLU A 160 15.69 30.89 4.86
N GLU A 161 15.37 30.08 3.83
CA GLU A 161 13.99 29.93 3.35
C GLU A 161 13.16 29.09 4.33
N LEU A 162 13.77 28.09 4.95
CA LEU A 162 13.14 27.27 5.98
C LEU A 162 12.83 28.10 7.23
N GLN A 163 13.73 29.01 7.64
CA GLN A 163 13.51 29.95 8.74
C GLN A 163 12.36 30.92 8.46
N ALA A 164 12.27 31.43 7.23
CA ALA A 164 11.19 32.35 6.83
C ALA A 164 9.80 31.66 6.84
N GLY A 165 9.75 30.34 6.64
CA GLY A 165 8.53 29.53 6.70
C GLY A 165 8.22 28.94 8.07
N ALA A 166 9.17 28.99 9.01
CA ALA A 166 8.97 28.46 10.35
C ALA A 166 7.94 29.32 11.11
N ARG A 167 6.92 28.69 11.70
CA ARG A 167 6.03 29.37 12.64
C ARG A 167 6.86 29.72 13.89
N ILE A 168 7.18 30.99 14.02
CA ILE A 168 7.88 31.52 15.19
C ILE A 168 6.85 31.67 16.31
N ASP A 169 6.63 30.63 17.10
CA ASP A 169 6.00 30.75 18.41
C ASP A 169 7.09 31.16 19.40
N ILE A 170 7.18 32.47 19.67
CA ILE A 170 8.22 33.12 20.46
C ILE A 170 8.22 32.68 21.94
N ASN A 171 7.23 31.89 22.35
CA ASN A 171 7.01 31.51 23.77
C ASN A 171 7.47 30.08 24.12
N ASP A 172 8.06 29.32 23.21
CA ASP A 172 8.27 27.88 23.41
C ASP A 172 9.59 27.50 24.10
N GLY A 173 10.44 28.45 24.47
CA GLY A 173 11.75 28.16 25.09
C GLY A 173 12.79 27.59 24.10
N LYS A 174 12.58 27.74 22.81
CA LYS A 174 13.53 27.36 21.77
C LYS A 174 14.71 28.35 21.71
N GLU A 175 15.93 27.84 21.46
CA GLU A 175 17.08 28.65 21.20
C GLU A 175 17.05 29.28 19.79
N GLU A 176 16.59 28.50 18.78
CA GLU A 176 16.51 28.88 17.37
C GLU A 176 15.11 28.55 16.79
N PRO A 177 14.61 29.33 15.81
CA PRO A 177 13.27 29.12 15.23
C PRO A 177 13.07 27.76 14.58
N LEU A 178 14.13 27.17 14.00
CA LEU A 178 14.08 25.86 13.35
C LEU A 178 14.19 24.68 14.32
N ASP A 179 14.56 24.92 15.59
CA ASP A 179 14.62 23.85 16.57
C ASP A 179 13.24 23.21 16.73
N PHE A 180 13.21 21.90 16.90
CA PHE A 180 11.97 21.16 16.97
C PHE A 180 11.93 20.20 18.15
N ALA A 181 10.74 20.00 18.70
CA ALA A 181 10.56 19.18 19.89
C ALA A 181 10.83 17.70 19.60
N VAL A 182 11.72 17.09 20.37
CA VAL A 182 11.95 15.63 20.42
C VAL A 182 11.26 14.99 21.64
N TRP A 183 11.02 15.81 22.69
CA TRP A 183 10.22 15.45 23.86
C TRP A 183 9.36 16.63 24.26
N LYS A 184 8.10 16.40 24.57
CA LYS A 184 7.14 17.42 24.99
C LYS A 184 6.70 17.16 26.42
N ALA A 185 6.82 18.14 27.27
CA ALA A 185 6.29 18.08 28.65
C ALA A 185 4.78 17.84 28.63
N ALA A 186 4.31 16.95 29.50
CA ALA A 186 2.90 16.63 29.58
C ALA A 186 2.10 17.78 30.21
N LYS A 187 0.97 18.11 29.58
CA LYS A 187 -0.02 19.01 30.15
C LYS A 187 -0.97 18.25 31.06
N PRO A 188 -1.64 18.94 32.02
CA PRO A 188 -2.62 18.31 32.90
C PRO A 188 -3.69 17.54 32.11
N GLY A 189 -3.87 16.26 32.44
CA GLY A 189 -4.86 15.39 31.78
C GLY A 189 -4.38 14.68 30.51
N GLU A 190 -3.17 14.98 30.01
CA GLU A 190 -2.58 14.25 28.87
C GLU A 190 -1.92 12.93 29.32
N PRO A 191 -1.87 11.91 28.47
CA PRO A 191 -1.03 10.73 28.69
C PRO A 191 0.44 11.14 28.75
N TYR A 192 1.20 10.51 29.65
CA TYR A 192 2.60 10.83 29.85
C TYR A 192 3.42 9.60 30.22
N TRP A 193 4.71 9.70 30.00
CA TRP A 193 5.74 8.74 30.45
C TRP A 193 6.79 9.48 31.25
N GLU A 194 7.37 8.77 32.23
CA GLU A 194 8.49 9.31 33.00
C GLU A 194 9.76 9.34 32.14
N SER A 195 10.50 10.40 32.23
CA SER A 195 11.76 10.58 31.50
C SER A 195 12.78 11.35 32.34
N PRO A 196 14.07 11.41 31.96
CA PRO A 196 15.05 12.24 32.65
C PRO A 196 14.70 13.74 32.71
N TRP A 197 13.85 14.20 31.80
CA TRP A 197 13.42 15.62 31.70
C TRP A 197 12.06 15.86 32.36
N GLY A 198 11.48 14.84 33.01
CA GLY A 198 10.16 14.87 33.62
C GLY A 198 9.09 14.15 32.83
N LYS A 199 7.85 14.31 33.29
CA LYS A 199 6.67 13.71 32.64
C LYS A 199 6.42 14.33 31.28
N GLY A 200 6.31 13.49 30.25
CA GLY A 200 6.12 13.98 28.89
C GLY A 200 5.76 12.89 27.90
N ARG A 201 5.81 13.25 26.65
CA ARG A 201 5.59 12.38 25.49
C ARG A 201 6.51 12.76 24.33
N PRO A 202 6.74 11.87 23.36
CA PRO A 202 7.65 12.16 22.25
C PRO A 202 7.17 13.29 21.35
N GLY A 203 8.12 13.96 20.72
CA GLY A 203 7.87 14.73 19.51
C GLY A 203 7.58 13.80 18.34
N TRP A 204 6.85 14.30 17.34
CA TRP A 204 6.38 13.46 16.22
C TRP A 204 7.50 12.82 15.39
N HIS A 205 8.64 13.49 15.24
CA HIS A 205 9.72 13.04 14.35
C HIS A 205 10.61 11.95 14.97
N ILE A 206 10.80 11.99 16.29
CA ILE A 206 11.69 11.08 17.00
C ILE A 206 11.17 9.63 17.03
N GLU A 207 9.85 9.48 16.90
CA GLU A 207 9.18 8.19 16.89
C GLU A 207 9.72 7.29 15.79
N CYS A 208 9.69 7.78 14.54
CA CYS A 208 10.16 7.04 13.37
C CYS A 208 11.67 6.79 13.43
N SER A 209 12.47 7.76 13.89
CA SER A 209 13.90 7.56 14.09
C SER A 209 14.20 6.42 15.06
N ALA A 210 13.53 6.37 16.21
CA ALA A 210 13.75 5.32 17.20
C ALA A 210 13.30 3.94 16.69
N MET A 211 12.09 3.87 16.12
CA MET A 211 11.52 2.62 15.66
C MET A 211 12.27 2.04 14.46
N SER A 212 12.61 2.86 13.45
CA SER A 212 13.36 2.38 12.29
C SER A 212 14.75 1.89 12.66
N CYS A 213 15.48 2.63 13.49
CA CYS A 213 16.78 2.20 13.98
C CYS A 213 16.72 0.89 14.77
N HIS A 214 15.67 0.66 15.56
CA HIS A 214 15.52 -0.57 16.33
C HIS A 214 15.24 -1.79 15.44
N TYR A 215 14.32 -1.67 14.49
CA TYR A 215 13.86 -2.82 13.69
C TYR A 215 14.69 -3.09 12.44
N LEU A 216 15.36 -2.08 11.88
CA LEU A 216 16.12 -2.18 10.63
C LEU A 216 17.62 -1.89 10.80
N GLY A 217 18.03 -1.36 11.96
CA GLY A 217 19.41 -0.95 12.24
C GLY A 217 19.62 0.55 12.10
N GLU A 218 20.80 1.03 12.57
CA GLU A 218 21.15 2.47 12.54
C GLU A 218 21.22 3.04 11.12
N THR A 219 21.51 2.19 10.15
CA THR A 219 21.43 2.45 8.70
C THR A 219 20.62 1.32 8.06
N PHE A 220 19.70 1.68 7.15
CA PHE A 220 18.90 0.70 6.41
C PHE A 220 18.72 1.10 4.94
N ASP A 221 18.13 0.20 4.14
CA ASP A 221 18.13 0.38 2.70
C ASP A 221 17.23 1.53 2.25
N LEU A 222 15.94 1.52 2.60
CA LEU A 222 14.94 2.37 1.96
C LEU A 222 13.95 2.97 2.95
N HIS A 223 13.84 4.30 2.94
CA HIS A 223 12.82 5.04 3.67
C HIS A 223 11.75 5.58 2.71
N CYS A 224 10.47 5.37 3.05
CA CYS A 224 9.33 5.66 2.21
C CYS A 224 8.30 6.57 2.89
N GLY A 225 7.68 7.48 2.11
CA GLY A 225 6.58 8.31 2.59
C GLY A 225 5.96 9.19 1.52
N GLY A 226 5.03 10.06 1.90
CA GLY A 226 4.48 11.09 1.01
C GLY A 226 5.45 12.25 0.79
N GLN A 227 5.32 12.97 -0.31
CA GLN A 227 6.13 14.17 -0.57
C GLN A 227 5.96 15.27 0.49
N ASP A 228 4.83 15.29 1.20
CA ASP A 228 4.57 16.17 2.33
C ASP A 228 5.41 15.87 3.56
N LEU A 229 5.97 14.67 3.66
CA LEU A 229 6.86 14.26 4.73
C LEU A 229 8.33 14.65 4.49
N ILE A 230 8.73 15.00 3.26
CA ILE A 230 10.11 15.38 2.95
C ILE A 230 10.57 16.45 3.94
N PHE A 231 9.76 17.49 4.13
CA PHE A 231 9.98 18.52 5.12
C PHE A 231 8.70 18.87 5.87
N PRO A 232 8.74 18.97 7.19
CA PRO A 232 9.92 18.82 8.05
C PRO A 232 10.20 17.38 8.53
N HIS A 233 9.29 16.41 8.32
CA HIS A 233 9.31 15.12 9.03
C HIS A 233 10.57 14.30 8.75
N HIS A 234 10.83 13.92 7.51
CA HIS A 234 11.97 13.08 7.13
C HIS A 234 13.31 13.83 7.26
N GLU A 235 13.32 15.14 7.02
CA GLU A 235 14.51 15.95 7.29
C GLU A 235 14.91 15.89 8.77
N ASN A 236 13.91 16.01 9.66
CA ASN A 236 14.12 15.94 11.10
C ASN A 236 14.52 14.53 11.55
N GLU A 237 13.97 13.48 10.92
CA GLU A 237 14.39 12.10 11.19
C GLU A 237 15.87 11.87 10.82
N ILE A 238 16.32 12.40 9.68
CA ILE A 238 17.74 12.35 9.28
C ILE A 238 18.60 13.02 10.35
N ALA A 239 18.26 14.26 10.71
CA ALA A 239 19.04 15.03 11.68
C ALA A 239 19.14 14.28 13.02
N GLN A 240 18.02 13.77 13.53
CA GLN A 240 17.97 13.01 14.79
C GLN A 240 18.81 11.72 14.73
N SER A 241 18.60 10.93 13.67
CA SER A 241 19.20 9.60 13.57
C SER A 241 20.70 9.68 13.31
N GLU A 242 21.13 10.56 12.42
CA GLU A 242 22.55 10.73 12.08
C GLU A 242 23.33 11.40 13.20
N ALA A 243 22.74 12.39 13.89
CA ALA A 243 23.36 12.99 15.07
C ALA A 243 23.51 12.01 16.23
N ALA A 244 22.50 11.13 16.46
CA ALA A 244 22.54 10.15 17.53
C ALA A 244 23.49 8.97 17.28
N ASN A 245 23.71 8.58 16.02
CA ASN A 245 24.41 7.35 15.66
C ASN A 245 25.71 7.57 14.89
N GLY A 246 25.97 8.78 14.36
CA GLY A 246 27.16 9.09 13.56
C GLY A 246 27.26 8.34 12.24
N LYS A 247 26.15 7.89 11.68
CA LYS A 247 26.06 7.11 10.45
C LYS A 247 24.91 7.60 9.57
N PRO A 248 24.96 7.41 8.23
CA PRO A 248 23.83 7.67 7.35
C PRO A 248 22.59 6.92 7.82
N PHE A 249 21.43 7.57 7.80
CA PHE A 249 20.19 6.99 8.32
C PHE A 249 19.56 5.99 7.34
N ALA A 250 19.32 6.39 6.10
CA ALA A 250 18.85 5.51 5.04
C ALA A 250 19.58 5.78 3.73
N HIS A 251 19.83 4.72 2.94
CA HIS A 251 20.52 4.83 1.67
C HIS A 251 19.65 5.47 0.60
N TYR A 252 18.37 5.10 0.56
CA TYR A 252 17.43 5.56 -0.46
C TYR A 252 16.18 6.15 0.19
N TRP A 253 15.65 7.18 -0.47
CA TRP A 253 14.45 7.91 -0.05
C TRP A 253 13.43 7.94 -1.18
N MET A 254 12.30 7.27 -1.00
CA MET A 254 11.20 7.26 -1.97
C MET A 254 9.98 8.03 -1.47
N HIS A 255 9.50 8.96 -2.29
CA HIS A 255 8.34 9.77 -1.96
C HIS A 255 7.27 9.70 -3.05
N ASN A 256 6.05 9.37 -2.65
CA ASN A 256 4.90 9.36 -3.56
C ASN A 256 4.29 10.75 -3.71
N GLY A 257 3.75 11.00 -4.91
CA GLY A 257 3.04 12.25 -5.23
C GLY A 257 1.70 12.37 -4.51
N TYR A 258 1.18 13.60 -4.49
CA TYR A 258 -0.09 13.95 -3.85
C TYR A 258 -1.31 13.41 -4.58
N ILE A 259 -2.44 13.39 -3.86
CA ILE A 259 -3.77 13.32 -4.48
C ILE A 259 -4.40 14.70 -4.39
N ASN A 260 -4.73 15.27 -5.55
CA ASN A 260 -5.54 16.46 -5.68
C ASN A 260 -7.00 16.05 -5.89
N ILE A 261 -7.94 16.89 -5.51
CA ILE A 261 -9.38 16.69 -5.74
C ILE A 261 -9.87 17.84 -6.61
N ASP A 262 -10.37 17.51 -7.80
CA ASP A 262 -10.78 18.50 -8.78
C ASP A 262 -9.72 19.60 -8.99
N ASN A 263 -8.47 19.20 -9.16
CA ASN A 263 -7.28 20.07 -9.31
C ASN A 263 -7.00 21.00 -8.11
N LYS A 264 -7.57 20.70 -6.94
CA LYS A 264 -7.32 21.44 -5.69
C LYS A 264 -6.72 20.53 -4.64
N LYS A 265 -5.90 21.09 -3.75
CA LYS A 265 -5.41 20.34 -2.60
C LYS A 265 -6.57 19.88 -1.73
N MET A 266 -6.55 18.61 -1.31
CA MET A 266 -7.54 18.06 -0.40
C MET A 266 -7.42 18.73 0.99
N SER A 267 -8.54 19.23 1.53
CA SER A 267 -8.59 19.72 2.90
C SER A 267 -10.00 19.60 3.49
N LYS A 268 -10.08 19.37 4.82
CA LYS A 268 -11.37 19.34 5.53
C LYS A 268 -12.11 20.66 5.46
N SER A 269 -11.38 21.79 5.46
CA SER A 269 -11.97 23.14 5.39
C SER A 269 -12.61 23.46 4.05
N LEU A 270 -12.22 22.79 2.98
CA LEU A 270 -12.79 22.93 1.64
C LEU A 270 -13.96 21.98 1.36
N GLY A 271 -14.28 21.09 2.32
CA GLY A 271 -15.35 20.08 2.14
C GLY A 271 -15.06 19.04 1.06
N ASN A 272 -13.80 18.95 0.59
CA ASN A 272 -13.34 18.02 -0.44
C ASN A 272 -12.50 16.88 0.16
N PHE A 273 -12.84 16.43 1.36
CA PHE A 273 -12.16 15.37 2.08
C PHE A 273 -12.99 14.09 1.99
N PHE A 274 -12.42 13.03 1.43
CA PHE A 274 -13.07 11.73 1.28
C PHE A 274 -12.26 10.66 1.98
N THR A 275 -12.93 9.85 2.80
CA THR A 275 -12.32 8.65 3.38
C THR A 275 -12.25 7.55 2.33
N VAL A 276 -11.30 6.63 2.50
CA VAL A 276 -11.21 5.43 1.65
C VAL A 276 -12.51 4.63 1.70
N ARG A 277 -13.13 4.54 2.88
CA ARG A 277 -14.36 3.78 3.09
C ARG A 277 -15.56 4.37 2.33
N GLU A 278 -15.77 5.67 2.40
CA GLU A 278 -16.85 6.33 1.65
C GLU A 278 -16.73 6.12 0.14
N VAL A 279 -15.50 6.16 -0.38
CA VAL A 279 -15.27 5.88 -1.81
C VAL A 279 -15.45 4.39 -2.11
N ALA A 280 -15.03 3.50 -1.22
CA ALA A 280 -15.16 2.06 -1.38
C ALA A 280 -16.61 1.58 -1.36
N GLU A 281 -17.49 2.23 -0.59
CA GLU A 281 -18.94 1.97 -0.60
C GLU A 281 -19.57 2.20 -1.98
N GLN A 282 -19.05 3.13 -2.76
CA GLN A 282 -19.57 3.47 -4.09
C GLN A 282 -18.90 2.70 -5.22
N TYR A 283 -17.60 2.48 -5.14
CA TYR A 283 -16.79 1.94 -6.23
C TYR A 283 -16.12 0.60 -5.93
N GLY A 284 -16.04 0.21 -4.64
CA GLY A 284 -15.24 -0.91 -4.18
C GLY A 284 -13.76 -0.55 -3.98
N TYR A 285 -13.12 -1.24 -3.04
CA TYR A 285 -11.71 -1.00 -2.69
C TYR A 285 -10.75 -1.24 -3.86
N GLU A 286 -11.04 -2.22 -4.71
CA GLU A 286 -10.15 -2.58 -5.81
C GLU A 286 -10.08 -1.51 -6.90
N VAL A 287 -11.16 -0.77 -7.14
CA VAL A 287 -11.16 0.38 -8.04
C VAL A 287 -10.26 1.49 -7.49
N ILE A 288 -10.27 1.70 -6.18
CA ILE A 288 -9.37 2.64 -5.52
C ILE A 288 -7.92 2.18 -5.70
N ARG A 289 -7.63 0.89 -5.44
CA ARG A 289 -6.29 0.35 -5.67
C ARG A 289 -5.85 0.51 -7.13
N TYR A 290 -6.73 0.19 -8.08
CA TYR A 290 -6.44 0.38 -9.50
C TYR A 290 -6.10 1.84 -9.81
N MET A 291 -6.86 2.81 -9.30
CA MET A 291 -6.57 4.23 -9.42
C MET A 291 -5.16 4.57 -8.90
N MET A 292 -4.72 3.96 -7.80
CA MET A 292 -3.38 4.23 -7.23
C MET A 292 -2.26 3.67 -8.09
N VAL A 293 -2.44 2.49 -8.71
CA VAL A 293 -1.36 1.79 -9.43
C VAL A 293 -1.31 2.14 -10.92
N GLN A 294 -2.36 2.72 -11.51
CA GLN A 294 -2.35 3.12 -12.92
C GLN A 294 -1.48 4.34 -13.23
N ALA A 295 -1.09 5.10 -12.23
CA ALA A 295 -0.23 6.27 -12.37
C ALA A 295 1.10 6.02 -11.67
N HIS A 296 2.19 6.54 -12.26
CA HIS A 296 3.51 6.49 -11.64
C HIS A 296 3.47 7.03 -10.21
N TYR A 297 4.11 6.34 -9.25
CA TYR A 297 3.98 6.68 -7.82
C TYR A 297 4.36 8.12 -7.46
N ARG A 298 5.35 8.72 -8.16
CA ARG A 298 5.77 10.12 -7.95
C ARG A 298 4.83 11.15 -8.57
N SER A 299 4.00 10.77 -9.54
CA SER A 299 3.09 11.69 -10.20
C SER A 299 1.88 11.97 -9.31
N PRO A 300 1.40 13.21 -9.27
CA PRO A 300 0.13 13.50 -8.60
C PRO A 300 -1.03 12.83 -9.33
N ILE A 301 -2.05 12.43 -8.57
CA ILE A 301 -3.31 11.94 -9.12
C ILE A 301 -4.38 13.01 -8.87
N ASN A 302 -5.12 13.38 -9.91
CA ASN A 302 -6.28 14.22 -9.76
C ASN A 302 -7.53 13.34 -9.60
N TYR A 303 -7.96 13.15 -8.35
CA TYR A 303 -9.16 12.41 -8.02
C TYR A 303 -10.39 13.16 -8.51
N CYS A 304 -11.19 12.52 -9.33
CA CYS A 304 -12.50 12.96 -9.77
C CYS A 304 -13.37 11.75 -10.13
N LYS A 305 -14.67 11.98 -10.30
CA LYS A 305 -15.63 10.91 -10.62
C LYS A 305 -15.28 10.22 -11.95
N GLU A 306 -14.94 11.00 -12.97
CA GLU A 306 -14.60 10.51 -14.31
C GLU A 306 -13.39 9.57 -14.28
N LEU A 307 -12.39 9.87 -13.44
CA LEU A 307 -11.24 9.00 -13.24
C LEU A 307 -11.64 7.66 -12.61
N LEU A 308 -12.49 7.69 -11.58
CA LEU A 308 -12.96 6.46 -10.93
C LEU A 308 -13.81 5.60 -11.88
N ASP A 309 -14.69 6.21 -12.67
CA ASP A 309 -15.48 5.52 -13.69
C ASP A 309 -14.57 4.86 -14.74
N ALA A 310 -13.51 5.54 -15.19
CA ALA A 310 -12.51 4.99 -16.10
C ALA A 310 -11.70 3.85 -15.46
N CYS A 311 -11.32 3.99 -14.19
CA CYS A 311 -10.63 2.93 -13.43
C CYS A 311 -11.50 1.69 -13.30
N LYS A 312 -12.79 1.85 -12.97
CA LYS A 312 -13.77 0.76 -12.87
C LYS A 312 -13.89 0.01 -14.19
N ALA A 313 -14.08 0.74 -15.30
CA ALA A 313 -14.18 0.14 -16.63
C ALA A 313 -12.88 -0.60 -17.04
N SER A 314 -11.73 -0.05 -16.69
CA SER A 314 -10.43 -0.71 -16.99
C SER A 314 -10.22 -1.97 -16.16
N LEU A 315 -10.57 -1.94 -14.88
CA LEU A 315 -10.50 -3.10 -13.99
C LEU A 315 -11.46 -4.21 -14.48
N GLU A 316 -12.68 -3.85 -14.89
CA GLU A 316 -13.66 -4.79 -15.44
C GLU A 316 -13.12 -5.51 -16.69
N ARG A 317 -12.37 -4.81 -17.54
CA ARG A 317 -11.72 -5.44 -18.71
C ARG A 317 -10.71 -6.52 -18.31
N LEU A 318 -10.00 -6.35 -17.19
CA LEU A 318 -9.08 -7.37 -16.67
C LEU A 318 -9.86 -8.60 -16.19
N TYR A 319 -10.96 -8.41 -15.47
CA TYR A 319 -11.85 -9.48 -15.05
C TYR A 319 -12.45 -10.25 -16.23
N VAL A 320 -13.00 -9.53 -17.20
CA VAL A 320 -13.60 -10.12 -18.42
C VAL A 320 -12.57 -10.93 -19.20
N CYS A 321 -11.33 -10.45 -19.31
CA CYS A 321 -10.26 -11.19 -19.95
C CYS A 321 -10.00 -12.51 -19.23
N ARG A 322 -9.90 -12.49 -17.91
CA ARG A 322 -9.60 -13.69 -17.11
C ARG A 322 -10.72 -14.70 -17.14
N ASP A 323 -11.99 -14.24 -17.05
CA ASP A 323 -13.17 -15.11 -17.15
C ASP A 323 -13.33 -15.73 -18.56
N THR A 324 -12.96 -14.96 -19.60
CA THR A 324 -12.96 -15.46 -20.98
C THR A 324 -11.88 -16.52 -21.17
N LEU A 325 -10.73 -16.32 -20.57
CA LEU A 325 -9.62 -17.26 -20.59
C LEU A 325 -9.98 -18.57 -19.87
N ASP A 326 -10.65 -18.51 -18.71
CA ASP A 326 -11.12 -19.71 -17.99
C ASP A 326 -12.08 -20.55 -18.83
N ARG A 327 -13.03 -19.88 -19.51
CA ARG A 327 -13.96 -20.56 -20.41
C ARG A 327 -13.25 -21.18 -21.62
N ALA A 328 -12.28 -20.48 -22.18
CA ALA A 328 -11.49 -20.99 -23.30
C ALA A 328 -10.64 -22.20 -22.88
N ILE A 329 -9.98 -22.16 -21.72
CA ILE A 329 -9.21 -23.29 -21.15
C ILE A 329 -10.10 -24.51 -20.94
N ALA A 330 -11.32 -24.32 -20.40
CA ALA A 330 -12.26 -25.43 -20.17
C ALA A 330 -12.74 -26.10 -21.47
N ALA A 331 -12.82 -25.36 -22.58
CA ALA A 331 -13.25 -25.87 -23.87
C ALA A 331 -12.12 -26.37 -24.77
N ALA A 332 -10.88 -25.97 -24.51
CA ALA A 332 -9.73 -26.26 -25.37
C ALA A 332 -9.26 -27.71 -25.26
N LYS A 333 -8.68 -28.19 -26.35
CA LYS A 333 -8.00 -29.48 -26.41
C LYS A 333 -6.55 -29.35 -26.00
N SER A 334 -6.00 -30.43 -25.43
CA SER A 334 -4.56 -30.50 -25.14
C SER A 334 -3.71 -30.38 -26.42
N GLY A 335 -2.57 -29.72 -26.30
CA GLY A 335 -1.61 -29.55 -27.38
C GLY A 335 -0.37 -28.75 -26.92
N GLU A 336 0.64 -28.68 -27.77
CA GLU A 336 1.87 -27.98 -27.45
C GLU A 336 1.72 -26.45 -27.53
N ILE A 337 2.45 -25.73 -26.68
CA ILE A 337 2.56 -24.27 -26.76
C ILE A 337 3.36 -23.91 -28.00
N SER A 338 2.81 -23.03 -28.84
CA SER A 338 3.53 -22.58 -30.06
C SER A 338 4.76 -21.72 -29.70
N ALA A 339 5.76 -21.74 -30.57
CA ALA A 339 6.93 -20.88 -30.41
C ALA A 339 6.55 -19.39 -30.41
N GLU A 340 5.59 -18.98 -31.25
CA GLU A 340 5.06 -17.61 -31.29
C GLU A 340 4.43 -17.21 -29.99
N ALA A 341 3.63 -18.07 -29.33
CA ALA A 341 3.04 -17.78 -28.02
C ALA A 341 4.11 -17.67 -26.93
N THR A 342 5.10 -18.58 -26.96
CA THR A 342 6.24 -18.55 -26.01
C THR A 342 7.00 -17.22 -26.10
N GLU A 343 7.30 -16.78 -27.33
CA GLU A 343 7.96 -15.50 -27.57
C GLU A 343 7.09 -14.31 -27.16
N THR A 344 5.79 -14.37 -27.44
CA THR A 344 4.83 -13.33 -27.03
C THR A 344 4.79 -13.19 -25.51
N PHE A 345 4.68 -14.29 -24.78
CA PHE A 345 4.66 -14.27 -23.31
C PHE A 345 5.97 -13.75 -22.71
N ALA A 346 7.11 -14.20 -23.25
CA ALA A 346 8.42 -13.70 -22.85
C ALA A 346 8.54 -12.19 -23.07
N LYS A 347 8.11 -11.70 -24.24
CA LYS A 347 8.10 -10.26 -24.56
C LYS A 347 7.24 -9.45 -23.59
N ARG A 348 6.02 -9.91 -23.26
CA ARG A 348 5.14 -9.18 -22.32
C ARG A 348 5.70 -9.17 -20.91
N LYS A 349 6.28 -10.27 -20.46
CA LYS A 349 6.98 -10.33 -19.18
C LYS A 349 8.17 -9.37 -19.13
N GLU A 350 8.99 -9.34 -20.19
CA GLU A 350 10.13 -8.43 -20.28
C GLU A 350 9.71 -6.96 -20.30
N GLN A 351 8.65 -6.62 -21.05
CA GLN A 351 8.10 -5.26 -21.03
C GLN A 351 7.66 -4.82 -19.63
N PHE A 352 6.96 -5.71 -18.90
CA PHE A 352 6.55 -5.44 -17.53
C PHE A 352 7.75 -5.24 -16.61
N ILE A 353 8.74 -6.13 -16.66
CA ILE A 353 9.94 -6.04 -15.83
C ILE A 353 10.72 -4.76 -16.14
N THR A 354 10.91 -4.44 -17.43
CA THR A 354 11.61 -3.22 -17.85
C THR A 354 10.93 -1.97 -17.29
N ALA A 355 9.61 -1.90 -17.37
CA ALA A 355 8.84 -0.80 -16.81
C ALA A 355 9.00 -0.70 -15.29
N MET A 356 8.85 -1.81 -14.59
CA MET A 356 8.94 -1.84 -13.13
C MET A 356 10.36 -1.63 -12.62
N ASP A 357 11.37 -2.02 -13.38
CA ASP A 357 12.78 -1.77 -13.06
C ASP A 357 13.19 -0.30 -13.28
N ASP A 358 12.41 0.46 -14.04
CA ASP A 358 12.61 1.90 -14.23
C ASP A 358 11.78 2.72 -13.26
N ASP A 359 12.23 2.81 -12.02
CA ASP A 359 11.64 3.66 -10.97
C ASP A 359 10.20 3.26 -10.61
N LEU A 360 9.93 1.94 -10.52
CA LEU A 360 8.61 1.40 -10.20
C LEU A 360 7.50 1.98 -11.09
N ASN A 361 7.73 2.05 -12.40
CA ASN A 361 6.79 2.63 -13.35
C ASN A 361 5.58 1.73 -13.58
N THR A 362 4.66 1.78 -12.61
CA THR A 362 3.42 1.00 -12.65
C THR A 362 2.52 1.37 -13.82
N ALA A 363 2.59 2.61 -14.34
CA ALA A 363 1.80 3.04 -15.50
C ALA A 363 2.17 2.26 -16.76
N ASP A 364 3.47 2.13 -17.05
CA ASP A 364 3.95 1.32 -18.18
C ASP A 364 3.83 -0.17 -17.88
N GLY A 365 3.97 -0.58 -16.61
CA GLY A 365 3.65 -1.93 -16.16
C GLY A 365 2.20 -2.33 -16.46
N MET A 366 1.24 -1.44 -16.20
CA MET A 366 -0.17 -1.64 -16.57
C MET A 366 -0.36 -1.69 -18.08
N THR A 367 0.41 -0.90 -18.85
CA THR A 367 0.38 -0.97 -20.32
C THR A 367 0.80 -2.34 -20.80
N ALA A 368 1.88 -2.93 -20.26
CA ALA A 368 2.31 -4.28 -20.58
C ALA A 368 1.24 -5.34 -20.27
N ILE A 369 0.54 -5.20 -19.13
CA ILE A 369 -0.60 -6.06 -18.77
C ILE A 369 -1.73 -5.94 -19.81
N PHE A 370 -2.12 -4.73 -20.23
CA PHE A 370 -3.18 -4.56 -21.23
C PHE A 370 -2.77 -5.03 -22.63
N GLU A 371 -1.50 -5.01 -22.95
CA GLU A 371 -1.00 -5.64 -24.17
C GLU A 371 -1.11 -7.17 -24.11
N LEU A 372 -0.79 -7.76 -22.95
CA LEU A 372 -1.03 -9.19 -22.70
C LEU A 372 -2.52 -9.53 -22.80
N VAL A 373 -3.42 -8.71 -22.23
CA VAL A 373 -4.88 -8.86 -22.34
C VAL A 373 -5.31 -8.96 -23.83
N ARG A 374 -4.77 -8.09 -24.68
CA ARG A 374 -5.09 -8.12 -26.11
C ARG A 374 -4.66 -9.44 -26.77
N ASP A 375 -3.43 -9.91 -26.44
CA ASP A 375 -2.93 -11.18 -26.97
C ASP A 375 -3.75 -12.36 -26.46
N LEU A 376 -4.09 -12.40 -25.16
CA LEU A 376 -4.90 -13.44 -24.55
C LEU A 376 -6.34 -13.48 -25.10
N ASN A 377 -6.96 -12.33 -25.34
CA ASN A 377 -8.28 -12.27 -25.94
C ASN A 377 -8.27 -12.82 -27.37
N ARG A 378 -7.22 -12.55 -28.16
CA ARG A 378 -7.04 -13.13 -29.50
C ARG A 378 -6.89 -14.65 -29.43
N MET A 379 -6.05 -15.17 -28.53
CA MET A 379 -5.85 -16.60 -28.33
C MET A 379 -7.12 -17.30 -27.83
N SER A 380 -7.86 -16.68 -26.93
CA SER A 380 -9.12 -17.22 -26.40
C SER A 380 -10.25 -17.27 -27.45
N ALA A 381 -10.21 -16.39 -28.45
CA ALA A 381 -11.19 -16.38 -29.55
C ALA A 381 -10.91 -17.44 -30.62
N ASP A 382 -9.70 -17.96 -30.68
CA ASP A 382 -9.31 -19.03 -31.63
C ASP A 382 -9.52 -20.41 -31.00
N ALA A 383 -10.55 -21.12 -31.45
CA ALA A 383 -10.89 -22.46 -30.97
C ALA A 383 -9.79 -23.52 -31.20
N SER A 384 -8.79 -23.22 -32.04
CA SER A 384 -7.64 -24.09 -32.27
C SER A 384 -6.50 -23.91 -31.28
N THR A 385 -6.56 -22.87 -30.41
CA THR A 385 -5.53 -22.59 -29.40
C THR A 385 -5.46 -23.73 -28.39
N PRO A 386 -4.27 -24.34 -28.19
CA PRO A 386 -4.11 -25.44 -27.24
C PRO A 386 -4.36 -24.99 -25.79
N LYS A 387 -4.87 -25.93 -24.98
CA LYS A 387 -5.14 -25.70 -23.55
C LYS A 387 -3.93 -25.22 -22.78
N GLU A 388 -2.78 -25.87 -22.96
CA GLU A 388 -1.53 -25.58 -22.29
C GLU A 388 -1.01 -24.16 -22.63
N GLN A 389 -1.29 -23.68 -23.84
CA GLN A 389 -0.95 -22.30 -24.24
C GLN A 389 -1.83 -21.27 -23.51
N LEU A 390 -3.13 -21.53 -23.40
CA LEU A 390 -4.06 -20.67 -22.65
C LEU A 390 -3.71 -20.67 -21.15
N GLU A 391 -3.38 -21.83 -20.59
CA GLU A 391 -2.97 -21.96 -19.17
C GLU A 391 -1.66 -21.22 -18.89
N ALA A 392 -0.68 -21.28 -19.79
CA ALA A 392 0.56 -20.53 -19.67
C ALA A 392 0.32 -19.01 -19.71
N GLY A 393 -0.57 -18.56 -20.60
CA GLY A 393 -0.99 -17.17 -20.68
C GLY A 393 -1.73 -16.71 -19.42
N ALA A 394 -2.64 -17.54 -18.88
CA ALA A 394 -3.35 -17.29 -17.65
C ALA A 394 -2.40 -17.16 -16.46
N LYS A 395 -1.41 -18.04 -16.36
CA LYS A 395 -0.39 -18.01 -15.32
C LYS A 395 0.40 -16.71 -15.36
N LEU A 396 0.85 -16.28 -16.56
CA LEU A 396 1.56 -15.01 -16.70
C LEU A 396 0.67 -13.82 -16.33
N PHE A 397 -0.60 -13.83 -16.75
CA PHE A 397 -1.53 -12.77 -16.44
C PHE A 397 -1.76 -12.63 -14.92
N ASP A 398 -2.01 -13.77 -14.23
CA ASP A 398 -2.18 -13.81 -12.78
C ASP A 398 -0.88 -13.38 -12.05
N GLU A 399 0.30 -13.73 -12.57
CA GLU A 399 1.61 -13.32 -12.06
C GLU A 399 1.76 -11.79 -12.09
N LEU A 400 1.52 -11.15 -13.24
CA LEU A 400 1.73 -9.72 -13.42
C LEU A 400 0.66 -8.88 -12.68
N THR A 401 -0.60 -9.28 -12.74
CA THR A 401 -1.68 -8.61 -12.00
C THR A 401 -1.53 -8.79 -10.49
N GLY A 402 -0.98 -9.92 -10.04
CA GLY A 402 -0.65 -10.17 -8.64
C GLY A 402 0.43 -9.25 -8.08
N VAL A 403 1.43 -8.86 -8.88
CA VAL A 403 2.41 -7.83 -8.50
C VAL A 403 1.74 -6.48 -8.27
N MET A 404 0.76 -6.11 -9.11
CA MET A 404 -0.05 -4.91 -8.92
C MET A 404 -1.06 -5.04 -7.76
N GLY A 405 -1.26 -6.27 -7.25
CA GLY A 405 -2.24 -6.61 -6.23
C GLY A 405 -3.69 -6.47 -6.70
N LEU A 406 -3.94 -6.71 -7.98
CA LEU A 406 -5.23 -6.66 -8.62
C LEU A 406 -5.84 -8.07 -8.78
N LEU A 407 -7.11 -8.13 -9.13
CA LEU A 407 -7.91 -9.35 -9.36
C LEU A 407 -8.06 -10.25 -8.13
N TYR A 408 -7.96 -9.67 -6.92
CA TYR A 408 -8.11 -10.40 -5.67
C TYR A 408 -9.57 -10.70 -5.27
N ASN A 409 -10.53 -9.98 -5.85
CA ASN A 409 -11.97 -10.26 -5.68
C ASN A 409 -12.50 -11.24 -6.72
N ARG A 410 -11.60 -11.90 -7.46
CA ARG A 410 -12.01 -12.93 -8.39
C ARG A 410 -12.72 -14.05 -7.61
N LYS A 411 -13.99 -14.27 -7.93
CA LYS A 411 -14.67 -15.51 -7.51
C LYS A 411 -13.84 -16.63 -8.11
N GLN A 412 -13.13 -17.40 -7.29
CA GLN A 412 -12.63 -18.68 -7.77
C GLN A 412 -13.86 -19.37 -8.36
N ALA A 413 -13.77 -19.82 -9.61
CA ALA A 413 -14.80 -20.69 -10.14
C ALA A 413 -14.92 -21.80 -9.09
N ASP A 414 -16.04 -21.81 -8.37
CA ASP A 414 -16.31 -22.87 -7.40
C ASP A 414 -16.07 -24.15 -8.19
N THR A 415 -15.09 -24.93 -7.77
CA THR A 415 -14.82 -26.21 -8.42
C THR A 415 -16.11 -26.98 -8.23
N ILE A 416 -16.93 -27.03 -9.29
CA ILE A 416 -18.21 -27.75 -9.24
C ILE A 416 -17.83 -29.15 -8.86
N PRO A 417 -18.34 -29.70 -7.73
CA PRO A 417 -17.97 -31.02 -7.29
C PRO A 417 -18.24 -32.03 -8.42
N ALA A 418 -17.35 -33.01 -8.58
CA ALA A 418 -17.48 -34.02 -9.63
C ALA A 418 -18.86 -34.71 -9.57
N GLU A 419 -19.42 -34.85 -8.39
CA GLU A 419 -20.79 -35.36 -8.14
C GLU A 419 -21.85 -34.47 -8.80
N VAL A 420 -21.77 -33.14 -8.64
CA VAL A 420 -22.70 -32.20 -9.27
C VAL A 420 -22.57 -32.22 -10.80
N THR A 421 -21.32 -32.28 -11.30
CA THR A 421 -21.07 -32.39 -12.75
C THR A 421 -21.69 -33.66 -13.31
N ALA A 422 -21.52 -34.81 -12.64
CA ALA A 422 -22.11 -36.08 -13.05
C ALA A 422 -23.66 -36.04 -13.07
N LEU A 423 -24.29 -35.43 -12.07
CA LEU A 423 -25.75 -35.25 -12.01
C LEU A 423 -26.26 -34.34 -13.14
N VAL A 424 -25.50 -33.28 -13.49
CA VAL A 424 -25.85 -32.40 -14.62
C VAL A 424 -25.77 -33.15 -15.95
N GLU A 425 -24.78 -34.02 -16.18
CA GLU A 425 -24.67 -34.85 -17.36
C GLU A 425 -25.83 -35.85 -17.45
N GLN A 426 -26.17 -36.51 -16.35
CA GLN A 426 -27.32 -37.41 -16.29
C GLN A 426 -28.65 -36.69 -16.59
N ARG A 427 -28.84 -35.48 -16.03
CA ARG A 427 -29.99 -34.63 -16.32
C ARG A 427 -30.07 -34.24 -17.80
N GLN A 428 -28.94 -33.90 -18.42
CA GLN A 428 -28.92 -33.64 -19.87
C GLN A 428 -29.30 -34.87 -20.70
N ALA A 429 -28.82 -36.06 -20.32
CA ALA A 429 -29.17 -37.30 -20.95
C ALA A 429 -30.67 -37.62 -20.83
N ALA A 430 -31.26 -37.46 -19.62
CA ALA A 430 -32.69 -37.64 -19.38
C ALA A 430 -33.54 -36.68 -20.23
N ARG A 431 -33.14 -35.41 -20.33
CA ARG A 431 -33.83 -34.43 -21.19
C ARG A 431 -33.76 -34.80 -22.67
N LYS A 432 -32.61 -35.29 -23.18
CA LYS A 432 -32.46 -35.79 -24.54
C LYS A 432 -33.37 -36.99 -24.82
N ALA A 433 -33.53 -37.84 -23.81
CA ALA A 433 -34.44 -39.01 -23.88
C ALA A 433 -35.93 -38.62 -23.68
N LYS A 434 -36.23 -37.34 -23.44
CA LYS A 434 -37.57 -36.81 -23.11
C LYS A 434 -38.13 -37.36 -21.82
N ASP A 435 -37.31 -37.89 -20.92
CA ASP A 435 -37.68 -38.29 -19.57
C ASP A 435 -37.62 -37.05 -18.64
N PHE A 436 -38.71 -36.30 -18.65
CA PHE A 436 -38.80 -35.08 -17.89
C PHE A 436 -38.93 -35.31 -16.38
N ALA A 437 -39.49 -36.45 -15.97
CA ALA A 437 -39.65 -36.84 -14.58
C ALA A 437 -38.27 -37.06 -13.92
N GLU A 438 -37.39 -37.80 -14.61
CA GLU A 438 -36.02 -38.00 -14.15
C GLU A 438 -35.18 -36.71 -14.21
N ALA A 439 -35.36 -35.91 -15.25
CA ALA A 439 -34.67 -34.63 -15.36
C ALA A 439 -35.02 -33.64 -14.23
N ASP A 440 -36.28 -33.64 -13.76
CA ASP A 440 -36.72 -32.81 -12.63
C ASP A 440 -36.19 -33.36 -11.30
N ARG A 441 -36.20 -34.67 -11.09
CA ARG A 441 -35.61 -35.33 -9.92
C ARG A 441 -34.11 -34.94 -9.77
N LEU A 442 -33.37 -35.06 -10.85
CA LEU A 442 -31.92 -34.70 -10.86
C LEU A 442 -31.68 -33.21 -10.63
N ARG A 443 -32.58 -32.33 -11.11
CA ARG A 443 -32.51 -30.91 -10.81
C ARG A 443 -32.67 -30.64 -9.30
N ASP A 444 -33.61 -31.31 -8.67
CA ASP A 444 -33.90 -31.16 -7.25
C ASP A 444 -32.73 -31.73 -6.40
N GLU A 445 -32.11 -32.81 -6.85
CA GLU A 445 -30.92 -33.38 -6.23
C GLU A 445 -29.70 -32.42 -6.33
N ILE A 446 -29.49 -31.80 -7.50
CA ILE A 446 -28.48 -30.75 -7.70
C ILE A 446 -28.76 -29.52 -6.79
N ALA A 447 -30.03 -29.13 -6.66
CA ALA A 447 -30.43 -28.04 -5.78
C ALA A 447 -30.18 -28.37 -4.30
N ALA A 448 -30.41 -29.62 -3.87
CA ALA A 448 -30.09 -30.08 -2.52
C ALA A 448 -28.59 -30.05 -2.20
N LEU A 449 -27.71 -30.12 -3.20
CA LEU A 449 -26.28 -29.94 -3.09
C LEU A 449 -25.85 -28.45 -3.12
N GLY A 450 -26.83 -27.53 -3.18
CA GLY A 450 -26.57 -26.08 -3.18
C GLY A 450 -26.23 -25.49 -4.56
N TYR A 451 -26.64 -26.16 -5.66
CA TYR A 451 -26.36 -25.68 -7.01
C TYR A 451 -27.66 -25.52 -7.82
N ALA A 452 -27.70 -24.49 -8.69
CA ALA A 452 -28.76 -24.28 -9.66
C ALA A 452 -28.23 -24.53 -11.09
N VAL A 453 -29.10 -25.08 -11.94
CA VAL A 453 -28.78 -25.41 -13.34
C VAL A 453 -29.69 -24.63 -14.26
N ARG A 454 -29.13 -23.82 -15.16
CA ARG A 454 -29.85 -23.02 -16.15
C ARG A 454 -29.39 -23.38 -17.56
N GLU A 455 -30.39 -23.62 -18.46
CA GLU A 455 -30.11 -23.79 -19.89
C GLU A 455 -29.97 -22.43 -20.57
N THR A 456 -28.87 -22.22 -21.29
CA THR A 456 -28.63 -21.04 -22.09
C THR A 456 -28.44 -21.44 -23.57
N ARG A 457 -28.42 -20.43 -24.46
CA ARG A 457 -28.11 -20.67 -25.90
C ARG A 457 -26.70 -21.21 -26.12
N GLN A 458 -25.83 -21.05 -25.12
CA GLN A 458 -24.39 -21.43 -25.18
C GLN A 458 -24.10 -22.75 -24.44
N GLY A 459 -25.11 -23.36 -23.78
CA GLY A 459 -24.95 -24.58 -23.01
C GLY A 459 -25.64 -24.52 -21.65
N THR A 460 -25.36 -25.51 -20.81
CA THR A 460 -25.90 -25.61 -19.44
C THR A 460 -24.98 -24.86 -18.48
N GLU A 461 -25.49 -23.86 -17.80
CA GLU A 461 -24.83 -23.08 -16.79
C GLU A 461 -25.15 -23.65 -15.38
N ILE A 462 -24.10 -23.83 -14.56
CA ILE A 462 -24.23 -24.34 -13.19
C ILE A 462 -23.78 -23.19 -12.27
N THR A 463 -24.65 -22.80 -11.33
CA THR A 463 -24.38 -21.74 -10.37
C THR A 463 -24.62 -22.24 -8.95
N LYS A 464 -23.78 -21.80 -8.00
CA LYS A 464 -24.02 -22.07 -6.58
C LYS A 464 -25.17 -21.20 -6.10
N ILE A 465 -26.08 -21.78 -5.31
CA ILE A 465 -27.17 -21.04 -4.67
C ILE A 465 -26.57 -20.35 -3.46
N ASP A 466 -26.49 -18.99 -3.48
CA ASP A 466 -26.10 -18.22 -2.32
C ASP A 466 -27.15 -18.43 -1.21
N ALA A 467 -26.65 -18.76 0.01
CA ALA A 467 -27.48 -19.06 1.19
C ALA A 467 -28.07 -17.80 1.82
#